data_007858ce748b82aeb615ee28b2bf79d7
#
_entry.id   007858ce748b82aeb615ee28b2bf79d7
#
_cell.length_a   1.000
_cell.length_b   1.000
_cell.length_c   1.000
_cell.angle_alpha   90.00
_cell.angle_beta   90.00
_cell.angle_gamma   90.00
#
_symmetry.space_group_name_H-M   'P 1'
#
loop_
_entity.id
_entity.type
_entity.pdbx_description
1 polymer ?
#
loop_
_entity_poly.entity_id
_entity_poly.type
_entity_poly.pdbx_seq_one_letter_code
_entity_poly.pdbx_strand_id
1 'polypeptide(L)'
;MSTEEIRAIELLGRASYGRVATSMRAMPFVAPARHIVSDGSVLIRMHEGLGYHQACSGSVVAYGADDLDPESGTLCSVQFTGTAEIVEPSEAELDAFGPEPLSVDGEPFVPVFMRIEPQFVTVHSIDYGPPAGSRARHLHHAA
;
A
#
# COMPACT_ATOMS: atom_id res chain seq x y z
N MET A 1 7.36 14.44 -13.83
CA MET A 1 7.47 13.45 -12.75
C MET A 1 8.93 13.25 -12.36
N SER A 2 9.26 13.33 -11.08
CA SER A 2 10.64 13.18 -10.64
C SER A 2 11.11 11.71 -10.76
N THR A 3 12.42 11.52 -10.72
CA THR A 3 13.00 10.16 -10.75
C THR A 3 12.51 9.33 -9.55
N GLU A 4 12.40 9.97 -8.40
CA GLU A 4 11.91 9.29 -7.20
C GLU A 4 10.45 8.86 -7.33
N GLU A 5 9.62 9.71 -7.92
CA GLU A 5 8.22 9.35 -8.17
C GLU A 5 8.08 8.19 -9.14
N ILE A 6 8.86 8.19 -10.22
CA ILE A 6 8.87 7.08 -11.19
C ILE A 6 9.25 5.78 -10.50
N ARG A 7 10.32 5.81 -9.71
CA ARG A 7 10.78 4.64 -8.95
C ARG A 7 9.72 4.16 -7.98
N ALA A 8 9.06 5.08 -7.29
CA ALA A 8 8.01 4.75 -6.33
C ALA A 8 6.84 4.05 -7.01
N ILE A 9 6.42 4.54 -8.17
CA ILE A 9 5.33 3.94 -8.94
C ILE A 9 5.70 2.52 -9.37
N GLU A 10 6.93 2.32 -9.84
CA GLU A 10 7.41 0.99 -10.22
C GLU A 10 7.41 0.03 -9.03
N LEU A 11 7.88 0.47 -7.87
CA LEU A 11 7.91 -0.35 -6.67
C LEU A 11 6.50 -0.69 -6.20
N LEU A 12 5.60 0.30 -6.23
CA LEU A 12 4.22 0.07 -5.83
C LEU A 12 3.53 -0.92 -6.76
N GLY A 13 3.85 -0.87 -8.05
CA GLY A 13 3.28 -1.80 -9.02
C GLY A 13 3.70 -3.26 -8.84
N ARG A 14 4.77 -3.52 -8.11
CA ARG A 14 5.22 -4.88 -7.80
C ARG A 14 4.45 -5.50 -6.64
N ALA A 15 3.86 -4.67 -5.79
CA ALA A 15 3.05 -5.12 -4.68
C ALA A 15 1.58 -4.98 -5.05
N SER A 16 0.75 -5.88 -4.56
CA SER A 16 -0.70 -5.82 -4.78
C SER A 16 -1.43 -5.20 -3.61
N TYR A 17 -0.80 -5.21 -2.44
CA TYR A 17 -1.38 -4.77 -1.19
C TYR A 17 -0.46 -3.81 -0.50
N GLY A 18 -1.04 -2.84 0.16
CA GLY A 18 -0.34 -1.91 1.01
C GLY A 18 -1.17 -1.59 2.24
N ARG A 19 -0.82 -0.49 2.88
CA ARG A 19 -1.52 -0.03 4.06
C ARG A 19 -1.80 1.46 3.93
N VAL A 20 -3.04 1.82 4.21
CA VAL A 20 -3.43 3.24 4.29
C VAL A 20 -3.47 3.64 5.75
N ALA A 21 -2.97 4.82 6.05
CA ALA A 21 -2.91 5.36 7.40
C ALA A 21 -3.42 6.78 7.42
N THR A 22 -4.26 7.08 8.40
CA THR A 22 -4.68 8.43 8.73
C THR A 22 -5.23 8.43 10.15
N SER A 23 -5.90 9.49 10.56
CA SER A 23 -6.49 9.59 11.89
C SER A 23 -8.01 9.65 11.80
N MET A 24 -8.67 8.96 12.73
CA MET A 24 -10.09 9.03 12.91
C MET A 24 -10.33 9.54 14.35
N ARG A 25 -10.90 10.75 14.49
CA ARG A 25 -11.12 11.38 15.79
C ARG A 25 -9.83 11.47 16.61
N ALA A 26 -8.75 11.93 15.96
CA ALA A 26 -7.41 12.02 16.54
C ALA A 26 -6.76 10.67 16.91
N MET A 27 -7.41 9.56 16.59
CA MET A 27 -6.84 8.22 16.79
C MET A 27 -6.24 7.74 15.46
N PRO A 28 -4.94 7.52 15.38
CA PRO A 28 -4.33 7.01 14.16
C PRO A 28 -4.72 5.55 13.93
N PHE A 29 -4.91 5.19 12.67
CA PHE A 29 -5.15 3.80 12.29
C PHE A 29 -4.36 3.45 11.05
N VAL A 30 -4.18 2.15 10.84
CA VAL A 30 -3.54 1.58 9.66
C VAL A 30 -4.42 0.44 9.18
N ALA A 31 -4.81 0.47 7.91
CA ALA A 31 -5.67 -0.55 7.34
C ALA A 31 -5.07 -1.13 6.06
N PRO A 32 -5.17 -2.45 5.84
CA PRO A 32 -4.72 -3.04 4.60
C PRO A 32 -5.66 -2.70 3.45
N ALA A 33 -5.10 -2.58 2.25
CA ALA A 33 -5.89 -2.35 1.05
C ALA A 33 -5.20 -2.94 -0.17
N ARG A 34 -6.00 -3.43 -1.11
CA ARG A 34 -5.55 -3.79 -2.44
C ARG A 34 -5.40 -2.50 -3.24
N HIS A 35 -4.34 -2.36 -4.01
CA HIS A 35 -4.13 -1.17 -4.82
C HIS A 35 -3.75 -1.48 -6.26
N ILE A 36 -3.98 -0.50 -7.11
CA ILE A 36 -3.41 -0.42 -8.46
C ILE A 36 -2.87 0.99 -8.63
N VAL A 37 -2.02 1.15 -9.62
CA VAL A 37 -1.57 2.48 -10.06
C VAL A 37 -2.29 2.79 -11.36
N SER A 38 -2.93 3.94 -11.43
CA SER A 38 -3.69 4.38 -12.60
C SER A 38 -3.43 5.86 -12.82
N ASP A 39 -2.89 6.20 -13.99
CA ASP A 39 -2.61 7.59 -14.39
C ASP A 39 -1.82 8.39 -13.35
N GLY A 40 -0.80 7.76 -12.77
CA GLY A 40 0.07 8.40 -11.80
C GLY A 40 -0.52 8.59 -10.41
N SER A 41 -1.74 8.12 -10.16
CA SER A 41 -2.33 8.10 -8.84
C SER A 41 -2.48 6.67 -8.33
N VAL A 42 -2.69 6.55 -7.02
CA VAL A 42 -2.91 5.26 -6.36
C VAL A 42 -4.40 5.08 -6.17
N LEU A 43 -4.93 3.98 -6.69
CA LEU A 43 -6.31 3.62 -6.48
C LEU A 43 -6.35 2.44 -5.51
N ILE A 44 -7.13 2.56 -4.44
CA ILE A 44 -7.23 1.51 -3.42
C ILE A 44 -8.66 0.99 -3.34
N ARG A 45 -8.77 -0.30 -3.01
CA ARG A 45 -10.05 -0.96 -2.79
C ARG A 45 -10.12 -1.43 -1.34
N MET A 46 -11.16 -1.03 -0.64
CA MET A 46 -11.37 -1.34 0.77
C MET A 46 -12.74 -1.96 0.96
N HIS A 47 -12.96 -2.57 2.11
CA HIS A 47 -14.28 -3.06 2.50
C HIS A 47 -15.06 -1.92 3.17
N GLU A 48 -16.21 -1.59 2.62
CA GLU A 48 -17.05 -0.51 3.13
C GLU A 48 -17.46 -0.72 4.59
N GLY A 49 -17.71 -1.97 4.96
CA GLY A 49 -18.19 -2.33 6.29
C GLY A 49 -17.24 -1.98 7.44
N LEU A 50 -15.95 -1.81 7.16
CA LEU A 50 -14.99 -1.41 8.21
C LEU A 50 -15.02 0.09 8.51
N GLY A 51 -15.55 0.90 7.61
CA GLY A 51 -15.73 2.33 7.84
C GLY A 51 -14.48 3.19 7.70
N TYR A 52 -13.32 2.61 7.40
CA TYR A 52 -12.07 3.37 7.28
C TYR A 52 -12.11 4.39 6.14
N HIS A 53 -12.85 4.10 5.08
CA HIS A 53 -13.01 5.02 3.96
C HIS A 53 -13.61 6.36 4.38
N GLN A 54 -14.46 6.36 5.40
CA GLN A 54 -15.10 7.59 5.89
C GLN A 54 -14.06 8.53 6.52
N ALA A 55 -13.10 7.98 7.24
CA ALA A 55 -12.02 8.77 7.83
C ALA A 55 -11.04 9.26 6.76
N CYS A 56 -10.83 8.47 5.70
CA CYS A 56 -9.91 8.82 4.62
C CYS A 56 -10.47 9.87 3.68
N SER A 57 -11.78 9.87 3.43
CA SER A 57 -12.42 10.72 2.42
C SER A 57 -12.19 12.20 2.71
N GLY A 58 -11.57 12.91 1.76
CA GLY A 58 -11.24 14.31 1.90
C GLY A 58 -10.06 14.60 2.83
N SER A 59 -9.42 13.58 3.37
CA SER A 59 -8.30 13.73 4.31
C SER A 59 -6.97 13.43 3.63
N VAL A 60 -5.91 13.98 4.21
CA VAL A 60 -4.55 13.59 3.82
C VAL A 60 -4.25 12.23 4.46
N VAL A 61 -3.86 11.30 3.64
CA VAL A 61 -3.52 9.94 4.07
C VAL A 61 -2.11 9.58 3.64
N ALA A 62 -1.54 8.58 4.30
CA ALA A 62 -0.31 7.95 3.85
C ALA A 62 -0.66 6.55 3.36
N TYR A 63 -0.14 6.19 2.19
CA TYR A 63 -0.29 4.83 1.65
C TYR A 63 1.09 4.25 1.41
N GLY A 64 1.37 3.12 2.04
CA GLY A 64 2.69 2.50 1.98
C GLY A 64 2.63 1.06 1.54
N ALA A 65 3.70 0.62 0.87
CA ALA A 65 3.92 -0.77 0.50
C ALA A 65 5.41 -1.07 0.54
N ASP A 66 5.72 -2.32 0.79
CA ASP A 66 7.09 -2.78 0.90
C ASP A 66 7.32 -3.92 -0.07
N ASP A 67 8.54 -4.01 -0.58
CA ASP A 67 8.98 -5.09 -1.44
C ASP A 67 10.32 -5.59 -0.95
N LEU A 68 10.34 -6.81 -0.41
CA LEU A 68 11.56 -7.47 0.03
C LEU A 68 12.05 -8.40 -1.06
N ASP A 69 13.25 -8.14 -1.56
CA ASP A 69 13.92 -9.05 -2.47
C ASP A 69 14.59 -10.16 -1.64
N PRO A 70 14.11 -11.39 -1.74
CA PRO A 70 14.67 -12.48 -0.94
C PRO A 70 16.10 -12.87 -1.34
N GLU A 71 16.53 -12.52 -2.54
CA GLU A 71 17.88 -12.87 -2.98
C GLU A 71 18.92 -11.89 -2.47
N SER A 72 18.65 -10.60 -2.55
CA SER A 72 19.60 -9.59 -2.10
C SER A 72 19.45 -9.22 -0.63
N GLY A 73 18.28 -9.48 -0.06
CA GLY A 73 17.94 -9.01 1.29
C GLY A 73 17.68 -7.52 1.35
N THR A 74 17.40 -6.90 0.22
CA THR A 74 17.06 -5.48 0.18
C THR A 74 15.55 -5.28 0.31
N LEU A 75 15.15 -4.51 1.29
CA LEU A 75 13.77 -4.09 1.46
C LEU A 75 13.62 -2.69 0.87
N CYS A 76 12.75 -2.56 -0.11
CA CYS A 76 12.35 -1.26 -0.63
C CYS A 76 11.00 -0.90 -0.06
N SER A 77 10.91 0.29 0.53
CA SER A 77 9.68 0.79 1.12
C SER A 77 9.28 2.07 0.40
N VAL A 78 8.03 2.15 -0.01
CA VAL A 78 7.50 3.30 -0.72
C VAL A 78 6.29 3.84 0.04
N GLN A 79 6.20 5.17 0.13
CA GLN A 79 5.07 5.83 0.76
C GLN A 79 4.61 6.99 -0.09
N PHE A 80 3.31 7.02 -0.34
CA PHE A 80 2.63 8.13 -0.98
C PHE A 80 1.78 8.85 0.05
N THR A 81 1.90 10.16 0.09
CA THR A 81 1.09 11.00 0.97
C THR A 81 0.28 11.95 0.12
N GLY A 82 -1.00 11.99 0.32
CA GLY A 82 -1.88 12.86 -0.44
C GLY A 82 -3.33 12.76 0.03
N THR A 83 -4.18 13.55 -0.59
CA THR A 83 -5.61 13.57 -0.27
C THR A 83 -6.30 12.37 -0.93
N ALA A 84 -7.13 11.70 -0.17
CA ALA A 84 -7.92 10.57 -0.65
C ALA A 84 -9.36 11.01 -0.95
N GLU A 85 -9.89 10.53 -2.06
CA GLU A 85 -11.26 10.80 -2.49
C GLU A 85 -11.95 9.51 -2.89
N ILE A 86 -13.22 9.34 -2.53
CA ILE A 86 -14.03 8.22 -2.99
C ILE A 86 -14.30 8.42 -4.48
N VAL A 87 -14.09 7.38 -5.27
CA VAL A 87 -14.24 7.43 -6.73
C VAL A 87 -14.98 6.20 -7.25
N GLU A 88 -15.53 6.33 -8.45
CA GLU A 88 -16.04 5.21 -9.23
C GLU A 88 -14.96 4.79 -10.22
N PRO A 89 -14.40 3.59 -10.10
CA PRO A 89 -13.36 3.14 -11.03
C PRO A 89 -13.92 2.84 -12.41
N SER A 90 -13.07 2.98 -13.43
CA SER A 90 -13.40 2.57 -14.79
C SER A 90 -13.42 1.05 -14.90
N GLU A 91 -13.95 0.52 -16.02
CA GLU A 91 -13.91 -0.93 -16.26
C GLU A 91 -12.49 -1.46 -16.29
N ALA A 92 -11.58 -0.73 -16.92
CA ALA A 92 -10.17 -1.11 -16.98
C ALA A 92 -9.54 -1.15 -15.59
N GLU A 93 -9.87 -0.19 -14.74
CA GLU A 93 -9.39 -0.15 -13.36
C GLU A 93 -9.96 -1.32 -12.54
N LEU A 94 -11.24 -1.63 -12.71
CA LEU A 94 -11.85 -2.78 -12.05
C LEU A 94 -11.17 -4.08 -12.46
N ASP A 95 -10.89 -4.24 -13.75
CA ASP A 95 -10.21 -5.43 -14.25
C ASP A 95 -8.81 -5.55 -13.65
N ALA A 96 -8.12 -4.43 -13.50
CA ALA A 96 -6.77 -4.41 -12.92
C ALA A 96 -6.75 -4.82 -11.45
N PHE A 97 -7.80 -4.54 -10.70
CA PHE A 97 -7.90 -4.99 -9.31
C PHE A 97 -8.04 -6.50 -9.21
N GLY A 98 -8.64 -7.14 -10.21
CA GLY A 98 -8.88 -8.57 -10.17
C GLY A 98 -10.05 -8.94 -9.26
N PRO A 99 -10.18 -10.23 -8.91
CA PRO A 99 -11.32 -10.71 -8.15
C PRO A 99 -11.39 -10.11 -6.76
N GLU A 100 -12.61 -9.91 -6.28
CA GLU A 100 -12.86 -9.40 -4.95
C GLU A 100 -12.74 -10.51 -3.90
N PRO A 101 -12.40 -10.17 -2.65
CA PRO A 101 -12.51 -11.12 -1.56
C PRO A 101 -13.94 -11.61 -1.39
N LEU A 102 -14.12 -12.81 -0.88
CA LEU A 102 -15.44 -13.34 -0.60
C LEU A 102 -16.06 -12.69 0.63
N SER A 103 -15.23 -12.43 1.63
CA SER A 103 -15.72 -11.90 2.91
C SER A 103 -14.61 -11.18 3.65
N VAL A 104 -15.02 -10.35 4.60
CA VAL A 104 -14.13 -9.72 5.58
C VAL A 104 -14.77 -9.96 6.94
N ASP A 105 -14.01 -10.62 7.82
CA ASP A 105 -14.49 -10.95 9.17
C ASP A 105 -15.85 -11.67 9.19
N GLY A 106 -16.08 -12.53 8.19
CA GLY A 106 -17.30 -13.29 8.06
C GLY A 106 -18.45 -12.58 7.36
N GLU A 107 -18.30 -11.31 7.03
CA GLU A 107 -19.31 -10.55 6.30
C GLU A 107 -18.99 -10.50 4.81
N PRO A 108 -19.99 -10.51 3.92
CA PRO A 108 -19.74 -10.37 2.49
C PRO A 108 -18.97 -9.08 2.19
N PHE A 109 -18.00 -9.18 1.28
CA PHE A 109 -17.20 -8.04 0.90
C PHE A 109 -18.03 -7.03 0.10
N VAL A 110 -18.01 -5.76 0.50
CA VAL A 110 -18.63 -4.66 -0.22
C VAL A 110 -17.52 -3.65 -0.56
N PRO A 111 -17.19 -3.47 -1.84
CA PRO A 111 -16.07 -2.61 -2.22
C PRO A 111 -16.38 -1.13 -2.10
N VAL A 112 -15.40 -0.38 -1.68
CA VAL A 112 -15.34 1.07 -1.81
C VAL A 112 -13.97 1.42 -2.36
N PHE A 113 -13.94 2.33 -3.33
CA PHE A 113 -12.71 2.69 -4.02
C PHE A 113 -12.35 4.13 -3.72
N MET A 114 -11.05 4.37 -3.52
CA MET A 114 -10.54 5.69 -3.25
C MET A 114 -9.33 5.96 -4.12
N ARG A 115 -9.19 7.21 -4.56
CA ARG A 115 -8.02 7.67 -5.31
C ARG A 115 -7.19 8.56 -4.40
N ILE A 116 -5.89 8.32 -4.40
CA ILE A 116 -4.92 9.14 -3.67
C ILE A 116 -4.04 9.82 -4.71
N GLU A 117 -4.10 11.15 -4.76
CA GLU A 117 -3.22 11.95 -5.60
C GLU A 117 -1.95 12.22 -4.81
N PRO A 118 -0.79 11.71 -5.24
CA PRO A 118 0.43 11.88 -4.46
C PRO A 118 0.87 13.34 -4.41
N GLN A 119 1.06 13.86 -3.22
CA GLN A 119 1.68 15.18 -2.97
C GLN A 119 3.12 15.00 -2.56
N PHE A 120 3.40 13.95 -1.79
CA PHE A 120 4.74 13.57 -1.40
C PHE A 120 4.95 12.09 -1.67
N VAL A 121 6.14 11.76 -2.10
CA VAL A 121 6.54 10.38 -2.35
C VAL A 121 7.89 10.16 -1.66
N THR A 122 8.00 9.11 -0.87
CA THR A 122 9.29 8.72 -0.29
C THR A 122 9.60 7.27 -0.64
N VAL A 123 10.87 6.99 -0.89
CA VAL A 123 11.38 5.66 -1.16
C VAL A 123 12.57 5.43 -0.26
N HIS A 124 12.55 4.31 0.45
CA HIS A 124 13.67 3.89 1.27
C HIS A 124 14.16 2.52 0.84
N SER A 125 15.47 2.34 0.85
CA SER A 125 16.11 1.07 0.59
C SER A 125 16.85 0.66 1.86
N ILE A 126 16.49 -0.51 2.38
CA ILE A 126 17.13 -1.04 3.60
C ILE A 126 17.82 -2.35 3.22
N ASP A 127 19.10 -2.40 3.46
CA ASP A 127 19.90 -3.56 3.10
C ASP A 127 20.14 -4.45 4.32
N TYR A 128 19.52 -5.62 4.31
CA TYR A 128 19.74 -6.63 5.35
C TYR A 128 20.84 -7.61 4.97
N GLY A 129 21.40 -7.46 3.78
CA GLY A 129 22.43 -8.36 3.26
C GLY A 129 21.86 -9.65 2.68
N PRO A 130 22.73 -10.49 2.12
CA PRO A 130 22.31 -11.70 1.41
C PRO A 130 21.58 -12.69 2.33
N PRO A 131 20.77 -13.58 1.74
CA PRO A 131 19.98 -14.51 2.51
C PRO A 131 20.82 -15.44 3.36
N ALA A 132 20.15 -15.83 4.37
CA ALA A 132 20.62 -16.33 5.63
C ALA A 132 21.24 -17.71 5.70
N GLY A 133 21.84 -18.28 4.73
CA GLY A 133 22.55 -19.52 4.98
C GLY A 133 23.37 -19.47 6.27
N SER A 134 24.55 -18.89 6.18
CA SER A 134 25.45 -18.78 7.32
C SER A 134 25.16 -17.63 8.27
N ARG A 135 24.50 -16.57 7.78
CA ARG A 135 24.24 -15.40 8.62
C ARG A 135 23.25 -15.66 9.74
N ALA A 136 22.21 -16.42 9.48
CA ALA A 136 21.22 -16.74 10.49
C ALA A 136 21.84 -17.46 11.69
N ARG A 137 22.81 -18.31 11.45
CA ARG A 137 23.51 -19.00 12.52
C ARG A 137 24.33 -18.06 13.39
N HIS A 138 24.96 -17.07 12.79
CA HIS A 138 25.70 -16.07 13.54
C HIS A 138 24.78 -15.21 14.43
N LEU A 139 23.63 -14.86 13.91
CA LEU A 139 22.65 -14.10 14.67
C LEU A 139 22.13 -14.87 15.88
N HIS A 140 21.91 -16.18 15.72
CA HIS A 140 21.50 -17.02 16.83
C HIS A 140 22.55 -17.07 17.93
N HIS A 141 23.81 -17.09 17.58
CA HIS A 141 24.88 -17.09 18.56
C HIS A 141 25.05 -15.73 19.24
N ALA A 142 24.72 -14.67 18.57
CA ALA A 142 24.79 -13.32 19.13
C ALA A 142 23.64 -13.02 20.10
N ALA A 143 22.56 -13.77 19.98
CA ALA A 143 21.45 -13.62 20.90
C ALA A 143 21.71 -14.44 22.16
#